data_80291e6fe9c350e9f1138e9b6dec83ce
#
_entry.id   80291e6fe9c350e9f1138e9b6dec83ce
#
_cell.length_a   1.000
_cell.length_b   1.000
_cell.length_c   1.000
_cell.angle_alpha   90.00
_cell.angle_beta   90.00
_cell.angle_gamma   90.00
#
_symmetry.space_group_name_H-M   'P 1'
#
loop_
_entity.id
_entity.type
_entity.pdbx_description
1 polymer ?
#
loop_
_entity_poly.entity_id
_entity_poly.type
_entity_poly.pdbx_seq_one_letter_code
_entity_poly.pdbx_strand_id
1 'polypeptide(L)'
;MSKQKKFILQESEIPTQWYNIQADMKVKPQPPIHPVTKQPLGVDDLAHIFPRECCVQELDTEHRWIDIPEEVLEKYKFYRSTPLVRAYALEEALGTPAHIYFKNESTNPLGSHKINSAIPQCYYAKQEGTTNVTTETGAGQWGAALSYAAKIYGLDCAVYQVKITMQQKPYRSSIMRTFGAVVEGSPSMSTRAGKDILTRDPNHTGSLGTAISEAVELATSTPNCKYTLGSVLNHVGLHQTIIGLEAEKQMEMAGEYPDMVIACFGGGSNFGGIAFPFMRHNLCDGKKTEFIAAEPDSCPKLTRGQFRYDFGDEAGYTPLLPMFTLGHNFKPSNIHAGGLRYHGAGMIVSQLLKDGLMRGVDIPQLETFEAGMLFARTEGIIPAPESCHAIAATIREAKKCKETGEEKVILFNLSGHGLIDMPSYDSFIKGDLQNYTVTDEMIAANLAELDKQ
;
A
#
# COMPACT_ATOMS: atom_id res chain seq x y z
N MET A 1 -21.30 31.17 10.94
CA MET A 1 -21.43 30.28 9.75
C MET A 1 -20.90 28.91 10.12
N SER A 2 -21.60 27.81 9.76
CA SER A 2 -21.06 26.46 9.99
C SER A 2 -19.81 26.27 9.12
N LYS A 3 -18.72 25.83 9.74
CA LYS A 3 -17.49 25.51 9.00
C LYS A 3 -17.74 24.29 8.10
N GLN A 4 -17.39 24.38 6.81
CA GLN A 4 -17.48 23.23 5.90
C GLN A 4 -16.53 22.12 6.39
N LYS A 5 -17.07 20.91 6.52
CA LYS A 5 -16.31 19.75 7.04
C LYS A 5 -15.89 18.77 5.94
N LYS A 6 -16.68 18.65 4.87
CA LYS A 6 -16.52 17.61 3.84
C LYS A 6 -16.51 18.22 2.44
N PHE A 7 -15.55 17.77 1.61
CA PHE A 7 -15.34 18.21 0.23
C PHE A 7 -15.41 16.99 -0.70
N ILE A 8 -16.25 17.06 -1.72
CA ILE A 8 -16.49 15.99 -2.71
C ILE A 8 -16.49 16.64 -4.09
N LEU A 9 -15.80 16.03 -5.05
CA LEU A 9 -15.83 16.44 -6.45
C LEU A 9 -17.08 15.92 -7.14
N GLN A 10 -17.56 16.67 -8.15
CA GLN A 10 -18.56 16.17 -9.07
C GLN A 10 -17.96 15.08 -9.97
N GLU A 11 -18.79 14.22 -10.55
CA GLU A 11 -18.34 13.15 -11.43
C GLU A 11 -17.50 13.66 -12.62
N SER A 12 -17.87 14.83 -13.17
CA SER A 12 -17.11 15.49 -14.26
C SER A 12 -15.75 16.05 -13.85
N GLU A 13 -15.46 16.13 -12.56
CA GLU A 13 -14.19 16.64 -12.00
C GLU A 13 -13.23 15.52 -11.63
N ILE A 14 -13.67 14.24 -11.71
CA ILE A 14 -12.80 13.09 -11.47
C ILE A 14 -11.62 13.14 -12.44
N PRO A 15 -10.36 12.94 -11.97
CA PRO A 15 -9.20 12.92 -12.85
C PRO A 15 -9.32 11.86 -13.95
N THR A 16 -8.99 12.23 -15.18
CA THR A 16 -9.01 11.34 -16.36
C THR A 16 -7.63 10.79 -16.71
N GLN A 17 -6.59 11.19 -15.97
CA GLN A 17 -5.20 10.75 -16.11
C GLN A 17 -4.63 10.42 -14.76
N TRP A 18 -3.71 9.47 -14.72
CA TRP A 18 -2.81 9.24 -13.59
C TRP A 18 -1.55 10.08 -13.73
N TYR A 19 -0.94 10.42 -12.61
CA TYR A 19 0.32 11.14 -12.57
C TYR A 19 1.49 10.20 -12.35
N ASN A 20 2.42 10.17 -13.30
CA ASN A 20 3.66 9.41 -13.22
C ASN A 20 4.79 10.30 -12.70
N ILE A 21 5.10 10.17 -11.41
CA ILE A 21 6.15 10.96 -10.76
C ILE A 21 7.54 10.71 -11.35
N GLN A 22 7.78 9.53 -11.97
CA GLN A 22 9.07 9.20 -12.55
C GLN A 22 9.48 10.22 -13.62
N ALA A 23 8.54 10.80 -14.38
CA ALA A 23 8.84 11.81 -15.38
C ALA A 23 9.49 13.08 -14.78
N ASP A 24 9.14 13.43 -13.54
CA ASP A 24 9.61 14.65 -12.86
C ASP A 24 10.77 14.42 -11.88
N MET A 25 11.08 13.18 -11.53
CA MET A 25 12.20 12.86 -10.66
C MET A 25 13.53 13.21 -11.32
N LYS A 26 14.43 13.89 -10.60
CA LYS A 26 15.79 14.22 -11.08
C LYS A 26 16.65 12.95 -11.24
N VAL A 27 16.55 12.05 -10.28
CA VAL A 27 17.20 10.75 -10.32
C VAL A 27 16.10 9.68 -10.48
N LYS A 28 16.11 8.99 -11.61
CA LYS A 28 15.15 7.91 -11.86
C LYS A 28 15.49 6.69 -10.99
N PRO A 29 14.51 5.88 -10.57
CA PRO A 29 14.81 4.59 -9.95
C PRO A 29 15.65 3.73 -10.88
N GLN A 30 16.55 2.95 -10.31
CA GLN A 30 17.25 1.91 -11.09
C GLN A 30 16.23 0.85 -11.55
N PRO A 31 16.41 0.24 -12.73
CA PRO A 31 15.46 -0.75 -13.23
C PRO A 31 15.51 -2.07 -12.44
N PRO A 32 14.44 -2.88 -12.47
CA PRO A 32 14.50 -4.26 -12.03
C PRO A 32 15.53 -5.04 -12.85
N ILE A 33 16.22 -5.99 -12.23
CA ILE A 33 17.25 -6.80 -12.89
C ILE A 33 16.97 -8.30 -12.78
N HIS A 34 17.46 -9.03 -13.76
CA HIS A 34 17.36 -10.49 -13.79
C HIS A 34 18.22 -11.12 -12.69
N PRO A 35 17.68 -12.06 -11.88
CA PRO A 35 18.38 -12.60 -10.72
C PRO A 35 19.75 -13.23 -11.01
N VAL A 36 19.88 -13.90 -12.17
CA VAL A 36 21.10 -14.62 -12.56
C VAL A 36 22.04 -13.76 -13.39
N THR A 37 21.53 -13.14 -14.48
CA THR A 37 22.37 -12.39 -15.42
C THR A 37 22.71 -10.98 -14.93
N LYS A 38 21.98 -10.49 -13.92
CA LYS A 38 22.07 -9.11 -13.38
C LYS A 38 21.85 -8.02 -14.44
N GLN A 39 21.27 -8.37 -15.59
CA GLN A 39 20.92 -7.40 -16.63
C GLN A 39 19.58 -6.75 -16.34
N PRO A 40 19.38 -5.48 -16.71
CA PRO A 40 18.09 -4.82 -16.63
C PRO A 40 17.01 -5.60 -17.38
N LEU A 41 15.82 -5.68 -16.81
CA LEU A 41 14.65 -6.30 -17.42
C LEU A 41 13.84 -5.29 -18.21
N GLY A 42 13.39 -5.72 -19.40
CA GLY A 42 12.46 -4.96 -20.23
C GLY A 42 11.00 -5.38 -20.04
N VAL A 43 10.13 -4.73 -20.81
CA VAL A 43 8.69 -5.03 -20.80
C VAL A 43 8.40 -6.50 -21.11
N ASP A 44 9.08 -7.06 -22.10
CA ASP A 44 8.86 -8.45 -22.52
C ASP A 44 9.21 -9.45 -21.41
N ASP A 45 10.28 -9.20 -20.66
CA ASP A 45 10.69 -10.04 -19.54
C ASP A 45 9.65 -10.01 -18.40
N LEU A 46 9.19 -8.83 -18.03
CA LEU A 46 8.19 -8.64 -16.96
C LEU A 46 6.82 -9.18 -17.37
N ALA A 47 6.46 -9.07 -18.63
CA ALA A 47 5.17 -9.52 -19.16
C ALA A 47 4.97 -11.05 -19.11
N HIS A 48 5.99 -11.83 -18.79
CA HIS A 48 5.82 -13.24 -18.46
C HIS A 48 5.05 -13.45 -17.14
N ILE A 49 5.13 -12.47 -16.24
CA ILE A 49 4.51 -12.54 -14.90
C ILE A 49 3.30 -11.62 -14.83
N PHE A 50 3.43 -10.35 -15.24
CA PHE A 50 2.43 -9.29 -15.07
C PHE A 50 1.68 -8.99 -16.37
N PRO A 51 0.50 -8.32 -16.29
CA PRO A 51 -0.14 -7.76 -17.49
C PRO A 51 0.80 -6.81 -18.24
N ARG A 52 0.87 -6.95 -19.57
CA ARG A 52 1.86 -6.25 -20.39
C ARG A 52 1.81 -4.73 -20.25
N GLU A 53 0.62 -4.15 -20.27
CA GLU A 53 0.49 -2.70 -20.12
C GLU A 53 0.95 -2.21 -18.75
N CYS A 54 0.73 -2.99 -17.69
CA CYS A 54 1.30 -2.69 -16.39
C CYS A 54 2.85 -2.67 -16.42
N CYS A 55 3.47 -3.52 -17.24
CA CYS A 55 4.93 -3.54 -17.42
C CYS A 55 5.43 -2.31 -18.21
N VAL A 56 4.66 -1.83 -19.20
CA VAL A 56 4.95 -0.57 -19.89
C VAL A 56 4.93 0.58 -18.89
N GLN A 57 3.88 0.68 -18.09
CA GLN A 57 3.73 1.73 -17.07
C GLN A 57 4.78 1.61 -15.93
N GLU A 58 5.21 0.38 -15.62
CA GLU A 58 6.25 0.13 -14.61
C GLU A 58 7.58 0.79 -14.98
N LEU A 59 7.95 0.72 -16.26
CA LEU A 59 9.24 1.17 -16.79
C LEU A 59 9.18 2.56 -17.44
N ASP A 60 8.01 3.19 -17.52
CA ASP A 60 7.84 4.52 -18.13
C ASP A 60 8.42 5.60 -17.23
N THR A 61 9.48 6.24 -17.68
CA THR A 61 10.15 7.35 -16.98
C THR A 61 9.97 8.69 -17.70
N GLU A 62 9.20 8.74 -18.79
CA GLU A 62 9.13 9.91 -19.68
C GLU A 62 7.75 10.58 -19.70
N HIS A 63 6.68 9.79 -19.74
CA HIS A 63 5.33 10.35 -19.81
C HIS A 63 4.82 10.73 -18.42
N ARG A 64 4.62 12.02 -18.20
CA ARG A 64 4.12 12.58 -16.94
C ARG A 64 2.67 12.19 -16.65
N TRP A 65 1.84 12.15 -17.67
CA TRP A 65 0.42 11.88 -17.58
C TRP A 65 0.07 10.63 -18.40
N ILE A 66 -0.59 9.69 -17.76
CA ILE A 66 -1.04 8.45 -18.39
C ILE A 66 -2.56 8.45 -18.39
N ASP A 67 -3.17 8.35 -19.56
CA ASP A 67 -4.62 8.35 -19.71
C ASP A 67 -5.25 7.16 -18.99
N ILE A 68 -6.31 7.41 -18.24
CA ILE A 68 -7.12 6.35 -17.64
C ILE A 68 -8.08 5.84 -18.72
N PRO A 69 -8.06 4.54 -19.06
CA PRO A 69 -8.99 3.99 -20.05
C PRO A 69 -10.44 4.29 -19.68
N GLU A 70 -11.26 4.61 -20.68
CA GLU A 70 -12.68 4.97 -20.48
C GLU A 70 -13.44 3.90 -19.68
N GLU A 71 -13.21 2.63 -19.97
CA GLU A 71 -13.84 1.51 -19.24
C GLU A 71 -13.41 1.47 -17.75
N VAL A 72 -12.18 1.84 -17.43
CA VAL A 72 -11.68 1.97 -16.05
C VAL A 72 -12.34 3.19 -15.38
N LEU A 73 -12.43 4.33 -16.07
CA LEU A 73 -13.12 5.53 -15.58
C LEU A 73 -14.58 5.24 -15.24
N GLU A 74 -15.32 4.51 -16.08
CA GLU A 74 -16.71 4.12 -15.79
C GLU A 74 -16.82 3.28 -14.50
N LYS A 75 -15.82 2.42 -14.20
CA LYS A 75 -15.81 1.70 -12.93
C LYS A 75 -15.46 2.62 -11.76
N TYR A 76 -14.56 3.59 -11.97
CA TYR A 76 -14.22 4.59 -10.97
C TYR A 76 -15.41 5.46 -10.58
N LYS A 77 -16.21 5.93 -11.52
CA LYS A 77 -17.41 6.75 -11.28
C LYS A 77 -18.40 6.11 -10.28
N PHE A 78 -18.42 4.78 -10.17
CA PHE A 78 -19.27 4.09 -9.20
C PHE A 78 -18.98 4.46 -7.74
N TYR A 79 -17.75 4.85 -7.39
CA TYR A 79 -17.36 5.11 -5.99
C TYR A 79 -16.48 6.35 -5.80
N ARG A 80 -15.97 6.95 -6.85
CA ARG A 80 -15.20 8.19 -6.78
C ARG A 80 -16.12 9.38 -7.08
N SER A 81 -15.81 10.60 -6.57
CA SER A 81 -14.63 10.89 -5.74
C SER A 81 -14.84 10.46 -4.29
N THR A 82 -13.75 10.01 -3.64
CA THR A 82 -13.80 9.79 -2.18
C THR A 82 -13.70 11.12 -1.44
N PRO A 83 -14.34 11.26 -0.25
CA PRO A 83 -14.36 12.55 0.44
C PRO A 83 -13.00 12.97 0.98
N LEU A 84 -12.72 14.27 0.94
CA LEU A 84 -11.77 14.92 1.85
C LEU A 84 -12.55 15.46 3.03
N VAL A 85 -12.08 15.21 4.24
CA VAL A 85 -12.79 15.61 5.47
C VAL A 85 -11.81 16.32 6.42
N ARG A 86 -12.25 17.44 7.02
CA ARG A 86 -11.51 18.09 8.10
C ARG A 86 -11.91 17.48 9.44
N ALA A 87 -10.93 17.07 10.22
CA ALA A 87 -11.08 16.36 11.48
C ALA A 87 -11.21 17.31 12.67
N TYR A 88 -12.22 18.20 12.66
CA TYR A 88 -12.41 19.21 13.71
C TYR A 88 -12.48 18.64 15.12
N ALA A 89 -13.16 17.50 15.31
CA ALA A 89 -13.28 16.92 16.64
C ALA A 89 -11.95 16.32 17.13
N LEU A 90 -11.12 15.81 16.22
CA LEU A 90 -9.77 15.37 16.57
C LEU A 90 -8.86 16.56 16.89
N GLU A 91 -8.93 17.67 16.12
CA GLU A 91 -8.20 18.91 16.41
C GLU A 91 -8.53 19.43 17.82
N GLU A 92 -9.84 19.48 18.16
CA GLU A 92 -10.33 19.89 19.48
C GLU A 92 -9.83 18.95 20.59
N ALA A 93 -9.95 17.64 20.40
CA ALA A 93 -9.51 16.64 21.38
C ALA A 93 -8.00 16.71 21.67
N LEU A 94 -7.19 17.06 20.67
CA LEU A 94 -5.75 17.25 20.82
C LEU A 94 -5.40 18.65 21.39
N GLY A 95 -6.31 19.62 21.26
CA GLY A 95 -6.08 21.03 21.62
C GLY A 95 -4.93 21.63 20.81
N THR A 96 -4.83 21.29 19.52
CA THR A 96 -3.78 21.72 18.60
C THR A 96 -4.26 22.86 17.71
N PRO A 97 -3.36 23.80 17.31
CA PRO A 97 -3.66 24.77 16.27
C PRO A 97 -3.59 24.19 14.85
N ALA A 98 -3.11 22.96 14.68
CA ALA A 98 -2.99 22.33 13.38
C ALA A 98 -4.36 22.07 12.73
N HIS A 99 -4.45 22.25 11.42
CA HIS A 99 -5.60 21.91 10.60
C HIS A 99 -5.43 20.48 10.06
N ILE A 100 -6.24 19.53 10.52
CA ILE A 100 -6.09 18.11 10.17
C ILE A 100 -7.15 17.71 9.14
N TYR A 101 -6.69 17.26 7.98
CA TYR A 101 -7.53 16.71 6.91
C TYR A 101 -7.24 15.24 6.69
N PHE A 102 -8.25 14.47 6.34
CA PHE A 102 -8.06 13.11 5.87
C PHE A 102 -8.80 12.86 4.56
N LYS A 103 -8.08 12.23 3.62
CA LYS A 103 -8.66 11.69 2.40
C LYS A 103 -9.25 10.32 2.72
N ASN A 104 -10.55 10.15 2.56
CA ASN A 104 -11.26 8.99 3.08
C ASN A 104 -11.44 7.89 2.03
N GLU A 105 -10.44 7.06 1.84
CA GLU A 105 -10.47 5.89 0.98
C GLU A 105 -11.26 4.69 1.56
N SER A 106 -11.78 4.81 2.78
CA SER A 106 -12.60 3.77 3.42
C SER A 106 -14.03 3.69 2.90
N THR A 107 -14.49 4.70 2.15
CA THR A 107 -15.88 4.81 1.67
C THR A 107 -16.15 4.06 0.37
N ASN A 108 -15.14 3.49 -0.28
CA ASN A 108 -15.35 2.68 -1.47
C ASN A 108 -15.94 1.29 -1.14
N PRO A 109 -16.46 0.54 -2.12
CA PRO A 109 -17.18 -0.72 -1.89
C PRO A 109 -16.40 -1.79 -1.10
N LEU A 110 -15.08 -1.79 -1.21
CA LEU A 110 -14.20 -2.77 -0.55
C LEU A 110 -13.56 -2.22 0.73
N GLY A 111 -13.87 -0.97 1.06
CA GLY A 111 -13.41 -0.33 2.28
C GLY A 111 -11.92 -0.06 2.35
N SER A 112 -11.21 -0.01 1.22
CA SER A 112 -9.79 0.35 1.16
C SER A 112 -9.36 0.86 -0.22
N HIS A 113 -8.30 1.70 -0.28
CA HIS A 113 -7.71 2.28 -1.50
C HIS A 113 -7.31 1.27 -2.59
N LYS A 114 -7.15 0.00 -2.24
CA LYS A 114 -6.58 -1.02 -3.13
C LYS A 114 -7.39 -1.27 -4.40
N ILE A 115 -8.69 -1.03 -4.38
CA ILE A 115 -9.59 -1.16 -5.53
C ILE A 115 -9.12 -0.27 -6.71
N ASN A 116 -8.51 0.88 -6.45
CA ASN A 116 -8.05 1.82 -7.47
C ASN A 116 -6.99 1.22 -8.40
N SER A 117 -6.21 0.26 -7.95
CA SER A 117 -5.21 -0.43 -8.79
C SER A 117 -5.69 -1.82 -9.24
N ALA A 118 -6.60 -2.46 -8.49
CA ALA A 118 -7.14 -3.76 -8.89
C ALA A 118 -7.94 -3.68 -10.20
N ILE A 119 -8.73 -2.62 -10.37
CA ILE A 119 -9.55 -2.41 -11.57
C ILE A 119 -8.69 -2.29 -12.83
N PRO A 120 -7.71 -1.36 -12.94
CA PRO A 120 -6.90 -1.27 -14.15
C PRO A 120 -6.02 -2.49 -14.40
N GLN A 121 -5.48 -3.15 -13.39
CA GLN A 121 -4.70 -4.38 -13.60
C GLN A 121 -5.57 -5.49 -14.22
N CYS A 122 -6.80 -5.69 -13.73
CA CYS A 122 -7.73 -6.65 -14.33
C CYS A 122 -8.19 -6.23 -15.73
N TYR A 123 -8.41 -4.94 -15.96
CA TYR A 123 -8.71 -4.41 -17.28
C TYR A 123 -7.60 -4.76 -18.29
N TYR A 124 -6.34 -4.43 -17.99
CA TYR A 124 -5.23 -4.72 -18.88
C TYR A 124 -4.99 -6.22 -19.07
N ALA A 125 -5.12 -7.01 -18.02
CA ALA A 125 -5.07 -8.47 -18.13
C ALA A 125 -6.15 -8.99 -19.10
N LYS A 126 -7.38 -8.48 -19.00
CA LYS A 126 -8.47 -8.87 -19.90
C LYS A 126 -8.20 -8.48 -21.34
N GLN A 127 -7.66 -7.27 -21.60
CA GLN A 127 -7.36 -6.79 -22.95
C GLN A 127 -6.31 -7.65 -23.69
N GLU A 128 -5.38 -8.26 -22.97
CA GLU A 128 -4.39 -9.16 -23.57
C GLU A 128 -4.84 -10.63 -23.68
N GLY A 129 -6.10 -10.93 -23.34
CA GLY A 129 -6.68 -12.28 -23.44
C GLY A 129 -6.40 -13.18 -22.23
N THR A 130 -5.95 -12.62 -21.11
CA THR A 130 -5.83 -13.34 -19.83
C THR A 130 -7.20 -13.85 -19.38
N THR A 131 -7.25 -15.07 -18.87
CA THR A 131 -8.47 -15.68 -18.31
C THR A 131 -8.42 -15.83 -16.80
N ASN A 132 -7.22 -15.86 -16.22
CA ASN A 132 -7.01 -16.08 -14.80
C ASN A 132 -6.05 -15.03 -14.23
N VAL A 133 -6.35 -14.51 -13.04
CA VAL A 133 -5.44 -13.69 -12.27
C VAL A 133 -5.14 -14.35 -10.93
N THR A 134 -3.91 -14.20 -10.48
CA THR A 134 -3.49 -14.70 -9.18
C THR A 134 -2.79 -13.61 -8.38
N THR A 135 -2.83 -13.74 -7.07
CA THR A 135 -2.18 -12.80 -6.17
C THR A 135 -1.96 -13.36 -4.78
N GLU A 136 -1.12 -12.67 -4.03
CA GLU A 136 -1.02 -12.78 -2.57
C GLU A 136 -1.92 -11.76 -1.87
N THR A 137 -2.15 -11.98 -0.58
CA THR A 137 -2.70 -10.93 0.29
C THR A 137 -2.28 -11.13 1.75
N GLY A 138 -1.86 -10.05 2.40
CA GLY A 138 -1.57 -10.05 3.84
C GLY A 138 -2.85 -9.98 4.66
N ALA A 139 -3.36 -8.78 4.90
CA ALA A 139 -4.56 -8.53 5.70
C ALA A 139 -5.89 -8.87 4.97
N GLY A 140 -5.84 -9.16 3.67
CA GLY A 140 -7.01 -9.51 2.86
C GLY A 140 -7.63 -8.35 2.08
N GLN A 141 -7.21 -7.09 2.29
CA GLN A 141 -7.78 -5.95 1.57
C GLN A 141 -7.46 -6.02 0.06
N TRP A 142 -6.22 -6.38 -0.29
CA TRP A 142 -5.85 -6.52 -1.70
C TRP A 142 -6.56 -7.69 -2.36
N GLY A 143 -6.56 -8.87 -1.73
CA GLY A 143 -7.30 -10.02 -2.25
C GLY A 143 -8.79 -9.74 -2.46
N ALA A 144 -9.44 -9.01 -1.54
CA ALA A 144 -10.83 -8.60 -1.70
C ALA A 144 -11.02 -7.65 -2.91
N ALA A 145 -10.14 -6.66 -3.05
CA ALA A 145 -10.19 -5.72 -4.17
C ALA A 145 -9.98 -6.41 -5.52
N LEU A 146 -9.00 -7.32 -5.61
CA LEU A 146 -8.74 -8.07 -6.82
C LEU A 146 -9.89 -9.04 -7.14
N SER A 147 -10.43 -9.75 -6.15
CA SER A 147 -11.55 -10.67 -6.36
C SER A 147 -12.77 -9.95 -6.97
N TYR A 148 -13.06 -8.75 -6.50
CA TYR A 148 -14.11 -7.91 -7.09
C TYR A 148 -13.74 -7.48 -8.51
N ALA A 149 -12.53 -6.94 -8.72
CA ALA A 149 -12.09 -6.48 -10.04
C ALA A 149 -12.06 -7.62 -11.07
N ALA A 150 -11.55 -8.78 -10.71
CA ALA A 150 -11.57 -9.97 -11.56
C ALA A 150 -13.01 -10.35 -11.95
N LYS A 151 -13.94 -10.33 -10.99
CA LYS A 151 -15.35 -10.66 -11.25
C LYS A 151 -16.00 -9.73 -12.26
N ILE A 152 -15.78 -8.41 -12.17
CA ILE A 152 -16.39 -7.44 -13.10
C ILE A 152 -15.82 -7.50 -14.51
N TYR A 153 -14.60 -8.06 -14.67
CA TYR A 153 -13.97 -8.29 -15.99
C TYR A 153 -14.09 -9.75 -16.47
N GLY A 154 -14.79 -10.62 -15.72
CA GLY A 154 -15.01 -12.01 -16.10
C GLY A 154 -13.73 -12.86 -16.10
N LEU A 155 -12.82 -12.58 -15.15
CA LEU A 155 -11.60 -13.34 -14.91
C LEU A 155 -11.78 -14.27 -13.72
N ASP A 156 -11.18 -15.45 -13.78
CA ASP A 156 -11.00 -16.28 -12.61
C ASP A 156 -9.92 -15.73 -11.70
N CYS A 157 -10.06 -15.91 -10.38
CA CYS A 157 -9.15 -15.31 -9.41
C CYS A 157 -8.71 -16.34 -8.36
N ALA A 158 -7.39 -16.50 -8.18
CA ALA A 158 -6.80 -17.28 -7.11
C ALA A 158 -5.99 -16.38 -6.15
N VAL A 159 -6.22 -16.52 -4.85
CA VAL A 159 -5.62 -15.68 -3.82
C VAL A 159 -4.91 -16.52 -2.76
N TYR A 160 -3.62 -16.28 -2.57
CA TYR A 160 -2.83 -16.85 -1.49
C TYR A 160 -2.83 -15.87 -0.31
N GLN A 161 -3.58 -16.17 0.74
CA GLN A 161 -3.66 -15.33 1.93
C GLN A 161 -2.68 -15.80 3.00
N VAL A 162 -1.89 -14.89 3.56
CA VAL A 162 -0.98 -15.21 4.67
C VAL A 162 -1.74 -15.90 5.80
N LYS A 163 -1.33 -17.13 6.16
CA LYS A 163 -2.06 -18.06 7.02
C LYS A 163 -2.42 -17.47 8.38
N ILE A 164 -1.48 -16.79 9.05
CA ILE A 164 -1.76 -16.18 10.35
C ILE A 164 -2.82 -15.08 10.25
N THR A 165 -2.78 -14.27 9.20
CA THR A 165 -3.79 -13.20 9.02
C THR A 165 -5.15 -13.73 8.58
N MET A 166 -5.17 -14.86 7.88
CA MET A 166 -6.43 -15.56 7.56
C MET A 166 -7.17 -16.00 8.84
N GLN A 167 -6.42 -16.45 9.86
CA GLN A 167 -6.97 -16.79 11.16
C GLN A 167 -7.44 -15.57 11.96
N GLN A 168 -6.65 -14.47 11.93
CA GLN A 168 -6.98 -13.22 12.62
C GLN A 168 -8.19 -12.49 11.99
N LYS A 169 -8.40 -12.64 10.67
CA LYS A 169 -9.38 -11.88 9.88
C LYS A 169 -10.20 -12.81 8.96
N PRO A 170 -10.99 -13.77 9.50
CA PRO A 170 -11.66 -14.82 8.70
C PRO A 170 -12.67 -14.26 7.70
N TYR A 171 -13.32 -13.14 8.01
CA TYR A 171 -14.30 -12.52 7.10
C TYR A 171 -13.71 -11.98 5.81
N ARG A 172 -12.39 -11.70 5.75
CA ARG A 172 -11.73 -11.30 4.50
C ARG A 172 -11.79 -12.42 3.45
N SER A 173 -11.54 -13.67 3.87
CA SER A 173 -11.67 -14.83 2.98
C SER A 173 -13.11 -15.02 2.51
N SER A 174 -14.11 -14.77 3.37
CA SER A 174 -15.52 -14.85 3.02
C SER A 174 -15.88 -13.82 1.93
N ILE A 175 -15.41 -12.58 2.03
CA ILE A 175 -15.62 -11.55 1.02
C ILE A 175 -15.03 -11.98 -0.33
N MET A 176 -13.77 -12.45 -0.35
CA MET A 176 -13.13 -12.92 -1.58
C MET A 176 -13.90 -14.06 -2.25
N ARG A 177 -14.34 -15.05 -1.47
CA ARG A 177 -15.16 -16.17 -1.97
C ARG A 177 -16.55 -15.71 -2.45
N THR A 178 -17.14 -14.69 -1.83
CA THR A 178 -18.42 -14.12 -2.28
C THR A 178 -18.29 -13.53 -3.69
N PHE A 179 -17.13 -12.99 -4.04
CA PHE A 179 -16.82 -12.54 -5.41
C PHE A 179 -16.36 -13.67 -6.33
N GLY A 180 -16.29 -14.91 -5.85
CA GLY A 180 -15.96 -16.09 -6.66
C GLY A 180 -14.48 -16.46 -6.69
N ALA A 181 -13.63 -15.81 -5.89
CA ALA A 181 -12.22 -16.18 -5.83
C ALA A 181 -11.99 -17.50 -5.08
N VAL A 182 -11.00 -18.27 -5.53
CA VAL A 182 -10.40 -19.38 -4.79
C VAL A 182 -9.38 -18.81 -3.81
N VAL A 183 -9.50 -19.12 -2.53
CA VAL A 183 -8.64 -18.56 -1.47
C VAL A 183 -7.98 -19.68 -0.69
N GLU A 184 -6.65 -19.68 -0.69
CA GLU A 184 -5.81 -20.62 0.05
C GLU A 184 -4.97 -19.92 1.10
N GLY A 185 -4.70 -20.60 2.23
CA GLY A 185 -3.79 -20.11 3.26
C GLY A 185 -2.34 -20.44 2.88
N SER A 186 -1.51 -19.40 2.78
CA SER A 186 -0.07 -19.49 2.44
C SER A 186 0.80 -19.54 3.71
N PRO A 187 1.82 -20.46 3.77
CA PRO A 187 2.19 -21.44 2.77
C PRO A 187 1.19 -22.59 2.67
N SER A 188 0.98 -23.09 1.43
CA SER A 188 0.01 -24.15 1.12
C SER A 188 0.72 -25.43 0.63
N MET A 189 -0.04 -26.52 0.54
CA MET A 189 0.41 -27.77 -0.08
C MET A 189 0.05 -27.87 -1.57
N SER A 190 -0.55 -26.85 -2.18
CA SER A 190 -0.95 -26.83 -3.59
C SER A 190 0.18 -26.47 -4.53
N THR A 191 1.16 -25.67 -4.05
CA THR A 191 2.29 -25.19 -4.82
C THR A 191 3.60 -25.90 -4.43
N ARG A 192 4.63 -25.84 -5.30
CA ARG A 192 5.95 -26.31 -4.96
C ARG A 192 6.62 -25.40 -3.91
N ALA A 193 6.52 -24.08 -4.11
CA ALA A 193 7.07 -23.10 -3.17
C ALA A 193 6.52 -23.32 -1.76
N GLY A 194 5.20 -23.47 -1.60
CA GLY A 194 4.57 -23.73 -0.31
C GLY A 194 5.02 -25.04 0.33
N LYS A 195 5.12 -26.13 -0.48
CA LYS A 195 5.63 -27.44 -0.02
C LYS A 195 7.08 -27.36 0.48
N ASP A 196 7.96 -26.68 -0.28
CA ASP A 196 9.36 -26.55 0.05
C ASP A 196 9.57 -25.75 1.35
N ILE A 197 8.75 -24.67 1.56
CA ILE A 197 8.74 -23.87 2.77
C ILE A 197 8.27 -24.69 3.98
N LEU A 198 7.12 -25.42 3.84
CA LEU A 198 6.59 -26.26 4.91
C LEU A 198 7.46 -27.48 5.23
N THR A 199 8.26 -27.95 4.28
CA THR A 199 9.24 -29.00 4.53
C THR A 199 10.40 -28.50 5.38
N ARG A 200 10.84 -27.24 5.17
CA ARG A 200 11.90 -26.61 5.99
C ARG A 200 11.40 -26.16 7.35
N ASP A 201 10.18 -25.62 7.41
CA ASP A 201 9.55 -25.13 8.64
C ASP A 201 8.06 -25.50 8.65
N PRO A 202 7.71 -26.69 9.22
CA PRO A 202 6.31 -27.16 9.27
C PRO A 202 5.36 -26.23 10.04
N ASN A 203 5.91 -25.37 10.90
CA ASN A 203 5.14 -24.41 11.70
C ASN A 203 5.15 -22.99 11.11
N HIS A 204 5.59 -22.82 9.87
CA HIS A 204 5.66 -21.52 9.22
C HIS A 204 4.29 -20.84 9.17
N THR A 205 4.19 -19.64 9.75
CA THR A 205 2.93 -18.88 9.88
C THR A 205 2.53 -18.13 8.61
N GLY A 206 3.41 -18.11 7.61
CA GLY A 206 3.28 -17.36 6.38
C GLY A 206 3.85 -15.93 6.48
N SER A 207 4.29 -15.43 5.34
CA SER A 207 4.70 -14.06 5.10
C SER A 207 4.11 -13.57 3.78
N LEU A 208 4.18 -12.27 3.49
CA LEU A 208 3.85 -11.79 2.13
C LEU A 208 4.82 -12.40 1.10
N GLY A 209 6.10 -12.54 1.44
CA GLY A 209 7.09 -13.17 0.56
C GLY A 209 6.74 -14.61 0.18
N THR A 210 6.29 -15.45 1.14
CA THR A 210 5.83 -16.81 0.85
C THR A 210 4.61 -16.81 -0.07
N ALA A 211 3.63 -15.96 0.20
CA ALA A 211 2.40 -15.89 -0.58
C ALA A 211 2.63 -15.36 -2.02
N ILE A 212 3.60 -14.43 -2.19
CA ILE A 212 4.04 -13.96 -3.51
C ILE A 212 4.66 -15.13 -4.29
N SER A 213 5.56 -15.91 -3.68
CA SER A 213 6.19 -17.06 -4.34
C SER A 213 5.14 -18.04 -4.89
N GLU A 214 4.11 -18.36 -4.09
CA GLU A 214 3.04 -19.27 -4.50
C GLU A 214 2.18 -18.69 -5.63
N ALA A 215 1.84 -17.40 -5.54
CA ALA A 215 1.05 -16.73 -6.56
C ALA A 215 1.81 -16.59 -7.89
N VAL A 216 3.11 -16.26 -7.87
CA VAL A 216 3.95 -16.19 -9.06
C VAL A 216 4.14 -17.57 -9.69
N GLU A 217 4.34 -18.63 -8.89
CA GLU A 217 4.41 -19.99 -9.37
C GLU A 217 3.13 -20.38 -10.14
N LEU A 218 1.96 -20.08 -9.58
CA LEU A 218 0.69 -20.37 -10.25
C LEU A 218 0.55 -19.55 -11.55
N ALA A 219 0.92 -18.27 -11.56
CA ALA A 219 0.84 -17.42 -12.74
C ALA A 219 1.72 -17.97 -13.88
N THR A 220 2.94 -18.40 -13.57
CA THR A 220 3.92 -18.86 -14.57
C THR A 220 3.70 -20.31 -15.03
N SER A 221 3.00 -21.13 -14.25
CA SER A 221 2.68 -22.52 -14.57
C SER A 221 1.32 -22.72 -15.21
N THR A 222 0.44 -21.71 -15.19
CA THR A 222 -0.93 -21.79 -15.72
C THR A 222 -1.04 -20.98 -17.02
N PRO A 223 -1.51 -21.58 -18.13
CA PRO A 223 -1.74 -20.84 -19.37
C PRO A 223 -2.72 -19.68 -19.18
N ASN A 224 -2.47 -18.56 -19.85
CA ASN A 224 -3.30 -17.35 -19.82
C ASN A 224 -3.58 -16.84 -18.38
N CYS A 225 -2.62 -17.00 -17.49
CA CYS A 225 -2.68 -16.51 -16.12
C CYS A 225 -1.64 -15.40 -15.91
N LYS A 226 -2.02 -14.35 -15.15
CA LYS A 226 -1.13 -13.26 -14.76
C LYS A 226 -1.16 -13.06 -13.26
N TYR A 227 0.00 -12.75 -12.72
CA TYR A 227 0.13 -12.28 -11.34
C TYR A 227 -0.17 -10.78 -11.29
N THR A 228 -0.90 -10.36 -10.28
CA THR A 228 -1.23 -8.97 -9.99
C THR A 228 -0.83 -8.62 -8.56
N LEU A 229 -0.41 -7.38 -8.33
CA LEU A 229 0.18 -6.96 -7.06
C LEU A 229 -0.46 -5.68 -6.53
N GLY A 230 -0.74 -5.64 -5.23
CA GLY A 230 -1.44 -4.52 -4.59
C GLY A 230 -0.54 -3.43 -4.02
N SER A 231 0.78 -3.49 -4.24
CA SER A 231 1.77 -2.57 -3.69
C SER A 231 3.13 -2.76 -4.36
N VAL A 232 4.16 -2.03 -3.94
CA VAL A 232 5.59 -2.17 -4.31
C VAL A 232 5.92 -1.66 -5.70
N LEU A 233 5.25 -2.14 -6.75
CA LEU A 233 5.56 -1.81 -8.13
C LEU A 233 5.10 -0.39 -8.51
N ASN A 234 5.82 0.21 -9.46
CA ASN A 234 5.61 1.61 -9.87
C ASN A 234 4.23 1.83 -10.48
N HIS A 235 3.74 0.92 -11.34
CA HIS A 235 2.41 1.01 -11.92
C HIS A 235 1.29 0.97 -10.86
N VAL A 236 1.50 0.27 -9.73
CA VAL A 236 0.53 0.30 -8.63
C VAL A 236 0.49 1.69 -7.99
N GLY A 237 1.67 2.29 -7.73
CA GLY A 237 1.77 3.67 -7.25
C GLY A 237 1.12 4.67 -8.21
N LEU A 238 1.35 4.51 -9.52
CA LEU A 238 0.74 5.30 -10.59
C LEU A 238 -0.80 5.26 -10.53
N HIS A 239 -1.40 4.06 -10.51
CA HIS A 239 -2.87 3.92 -10.45
C HIS A 239 -3.47 4.55 -9.18
N GLN A 240 -2.73 4.54 -8.08
CA GLN A 240 -3.18 5.13 -6.82
C GLN A 240 -3.14 6.67 -6.82
N THR A 241 -2.43 7.32 -7.76
CA THR A 241 -2.32 8.78 -7.79
C THR A 241 -3.66 9.50 -7.96
N ILE A 242 -4.70 8.80 -8.41
CA ILE A 242 -6.07 9.35 -8.43
C ILE A 242 -6.51 9.87 -7.05
N ILE A 243 -5.99 9.29 -5.95
CA ILE A 243 -6.26 9.73 -4.57
C ILE A 243 -5.77 11.17 -4.35
N GLY A 244 -4.50 11.41 -4.67
CA GLY A 244 -3.86 12.72 -4.48
C GLY A 244 -4.36 13.76 -5.48
N LEU A 245 -4.63 13.35 -6.74
CA LEU A 245 -5.18 14.24 -7.76
C LEU A 245 -6.59 14.76 -7.40
N GLU A 246 -7.43 13.92 -6.78
CA GLU A 246 -8.68 14.39 -6.20
C GLU A 246 -8.44 15.26 -4.96
N ALA A 247 -7.51 14.86 -4.09
CA ALA A 247 -7.21 15.60 -2.87
C ALA A 247 -6.67 17.01 -3.16
N GLU A 248 -5.86 17.21 -4.22
CA GLU A 248 -5.43 18.55 -4.65
C GLU A 248 -6.62 19.47 -4.91
N LYS A 249 -7.57 19.04 -5.74
CA LYS A 249 -8.78 19.82 -6.04
C LYS A 249 -9.64 20.07 -4.79
N GLN A 250 -9.74 19.07 -3.92
CA GLN A 250 -10.52 19.17 -2.69
C GLN A 250 -9.86 20.09 -1.65
N MET A 251 -8.53 20.12 -1.57
CA MET A 251 -7.77 21.09 -0.74
C MET A 251 -7.93 22.51 -1.28
N GLU A 252 -7.95 22.69 -2.61
CA GLU A 252 -8.28 23.97 -3.24
C GLU A 252 -9.70 24.44 -2.86
N MET A 253 -10.71 23.54 -2.89
CA MET A 253 -12.07 23.85 -2.40
C MET A 253 -12.10 24.24 -0.93
N ALA A 254 -11.19 23.67 -0.12
CA ALA A 254 -11.04 24.04 1.30
C ALA A 254 -10.32 25.39 1.48
N GLY A 255 -9.70 25.96 0.44
CA GLY A 255 -8.91 27.19 0.51
C GLY A 255 -7.58 26.98 1.24
N GLU A 256 -7.09 25.76 1.36
CA GLU A 256 -5.85 25.40 2.09
C GLU A 256 -4.92 24.53 1.23
N TYR A 257 -3.64 24.50 1.61
CA TYR A 257 -2.63 23.66 0.98
C TYR A 257 -1.82 22.92 2.06
N PRO A 258 -1.49 21.62 1.92
CA PRO A 258 -0.86 20.88 2.99
C PRO A 258 0.60 21.24 3.19
N ASP A 259 0.97 21.54 4.44
CA ASP A 259 2.37 21.62 4.89
C ASP A 259 2.96 20.21 5.04
N MET A 260 2.10 19.22 5.38
CA MET A 260 2.51 17.84 5.56
C MET A 260 1.51 16.89 4.89
N VAL A 261 2.01 15.87 4.19
CA VAL A 261 1.23 14.75 3.67
C VAL A 261 1.72 13.46 4.32
N ILE A 262 0.81 12.74 4.98
CA ILE A 262 1.12 11.56 5.80
C ILE A 262 0.34 10.35 5.30
N ALA A 263 0.99 9.19 5.20
CA ALA A 263 0.30 7.95 4.89
C ALA A 263 0.96 6.74 5.54
N CYS A 264 0.19 5.69 5.83
CA CYS A 264 0.74 4.42 6.29
C CYS A 264 1.50 3.71 5.17
N PHE A 265 2.54 2.97 5.54
CA PHE A 265 3.50 2.40 4.61
C PHE A 265 3.69 0.89 4.77
N GLY A 266 3.25 0.13 3.77
CA GLY A 266 3.63 -1.26 3.54
C GLY A 266 4.70 -1.35 2.46
N GLY A 267 4.30 -1.55 1.21
CA GLY A 267 5.18 -1.49 0.03
C GLY A 267 5.21 -0.13 -0.68
N GLY A 268 4.30 0.81 -0.34
CA GLY A 268 4.32 2.18 -0.88
C GLY A 268 3.06 2.64 -1.61
N SER A 269 2.10 1.77 -1.96
CA SER A 269 0.94 2.15 -2.79
C SER A 269 0.05 3.23 -2.16
N ASN A 270 -0.23 3.12 -0.87
CA ASN A 270 -1.03 4.10 -0.14
C ASN A 270 -0.31 5.46 -0.06
N PHE A 271 0.97 5.44 0.27
CA PHE A 271 1.80 6.65 0.33
C PHE A 271 1.92 7.30 -1.05
N GLY A 272 2.31 6.55 -2.07
CA GLY A 272 2.43 7.07 -3.44
C GLY A 272 1.13 7.68 -3.96
N GLY A 273 0.00 7.02 -3.66
CA GLY A 273 -1.30 7.49 -4.08
C GLY A 273 -1.65 8.90 -3.62
N ILE A 274 -1.42 9.22 -2.35
CA ILE A 274 -1.71 10.55 -1.82
C ILE A 274 -0.53 11.52 -2.00
N ALA A 275 0.72 11.06 -1.94
CA ALA A 275 1.88 11.93 -1.88
C ALA A 275 2.40 12.36 -3.25
N PHE A 276 2.45 11.48 -4.26
CA PHE A 276 3.08 11.79 -5.55
C PHE A 276 2.49 13.02 -6.25
N PRO A 277 1.16 13.23 -6.34
CA PRO A 277 0.62 14.46 -6.91
C PRO A 277 1.11 15.73 -6.19
N PHE A 278 1.12 15.75 -4.87
CA PHE A 278 1.65 16.88 -4.09
C PHE A 278 3.18 17.01 -4.20
N MET A 279 3.94 15.91 -4.33
CA MET A 279 5.38 15.95 -4.59
C MET A 279 5.72 16.63 -5.92
N ARG A 280 4.85 16.51 -6.93
CA ARG A 280 4.99 17.25 -8.19
C ARG A 280 5.22 18.73 -7.94
N HIS A 281 4.47 19.33 -7.03
CA HIS A 281 4.59 20.75 -6.71
C HIS A 281 5.90 21.09 -6.00
N ASN A 282 6.47 20.17 -5.20
CA ASN A 282 7.81 20.35 -4.65
C ASN A 282 8.88 20.24 -5.75
N LEU A 283 8.71 19.30 -6.68
CA LEU A 283 9.69 19.05 -7.76
C LEU A 283 9.67 20.15 -8.85
N CYS A 284 8.47 20.66 -9.18
CA CYS A 284 8.26 21.54 -10.35
C CYS A 284 7.91 22.98 -9.99
N ASP A 285 7.19 23.21 -8.88
CA ASP A 285 6.55 24.50 -8.60
C ASP A 285 7.12 25.18 -7.34
N GLY A 286 8.17 24.63 -6.74
CA GLY A 286 8.88 25.20 -5.59
C GLY A 286 8.12 25.17 -4.27
N LYS A 287 7.05 24.37 -4.15
CA LYS A 287 6.39 24.09 -2.87
C LYS A 287 7.32 23.34 -1.92
N LYS A 288 6.99 23.33 -0.62
CA LYS A 288 7.82 22.74 0.43
C LYS A 288 7.00 21.87 1.38
N THR A 289 6.08 21.06 0.81
CA THR A 289 5.33 20.08 1.59
C THR A 289 6.27 19.00 2.11
N GLU A 290 6.13 18.64 3.38
CA GLU A 290 6.82 17.51 3.99
C GLU A 290 6.03 16.22 3.78
N PHE A 291 6.72 15.13 3.39
CA PHE A 291 6.10 13.84 3.12
C PHE A 291 6.57 12.79 4.12
N ILE A 292 5.61 12.18 4.84
CA ILE A 292 5.88 11.30 5.97
C ILE A 292 5.21 9.94 5.73
N ALA A 293 6.03 8.89 5.67
CA ALA A 293 5.60 7.51 5.55
C ALA A 293 5.64 6.82 6.91
N ALA A 294 4.48 6.41 7.43
CA ALA A 294 4.35 5.76 8.73
C ALA A 294 4.36 4.23 8.58
N GLU A 295 5.40 3.58 9.07
CA GLU A 295 5.58 2.12 9.05
C GLU A 295 5.51 1.52 10.47
N PRO A 296 5.30 0.20 10.60
CA PRO A 296 5.42 -0.46 11.91
C PRO A 296 6.87 -0.49 12.41
N ASP A 297 7.09 -0.23 13.68
CA ASP A 297 8.39 -0.40 14.35
C ASP A 297 8.90 -1.85 14.31
N SER A 298 7.97 -2.80 14.14
CA SER A 298 8.27 -4.24 13.99
C SER A 298 8.59 -4.66 12.54
N CYS A 299 8.54 -3.74 11.58
CA CYS A 299 8.93 -3.94 10.18
C CYS A 299 9.51 -2.63 9.58
N PRO A 300 10.64 -2.11 10.16
CA PRO A 300 11.13 -0.75 9.98
C PRO A 300 12.07 -0.63 8.76
N LYS A 301 11.58 -0.92 7.56
CA LYS A 301 12.39 -0.91 6.33
C LYS A 301 12.83 0.46 5.88
N LEU A 302 12.02 1.52 6.12
CA LEU A 302 12.37 2.89 5.73
C LEU A 302 13.31 3.54 6.75
N THR A 303 13.15 3.22 8.05
CA THR A 303 13.90 3.83 9.14
C THR A 303 15.17 3.05 9.49
N ARG A 304 15.21 1.73 9.28
CA ARG A 304 16.33 0.86 9.65
C ARG A 304 16.80 -0.11 8.57
N GLY A 305 16.10 -0.18 7.41
CA GLY A 305 16.49 -1.01 6.27
C GLY A 305 17.69 -0.43 5.51
N GLN A 306 18.22 -1.20 4.55
CA GLN A 306 19.29 -0.77 3.67
C GLN A 306 18.82 -0.70 2.21
N PHE A 307 19.33 0.27 1.46
CA PHE A 307 19.05 0.36 0.02
C PHE A 307 19.90 -0.66 -0.73
N ARG A 308 19.26 -1.71 -1.25
CA ARG A 308 19.91 -2.83 -1.96
C ARG A 308 18.97 -3.40 -3.01
N TYR A 309 19.53 -4.15 -3.96
CA TYR A 309 18.74 -5.06 -4.77
C TYR A 309 18.32 -6.26 -3.94
N ASP A 310 17.02 -6.58 -3.96
CA ASP A 310 16.46 -7.70 -3.21
C ASP A 310 15.28 -8.32 -3.95
N PHE A 311 14.95 -9.57 -3.67
CA PHE A 311 13.77 -10.23 -4.20
C PHE A 311 12.48 -9.66 -3.60
N GLY A 312 11.42 -9.63 -4.39
CA GLY A 312 10.07 -9.33 -3.89
C GLY A 312 9.46 -10.46 -3.07
N ASP A 313 9.99 -11.69 -3.18
CA ASP A 313 9.44 -12.92 -2.62
C ASP A 313 10.50 -13.81 -1.95
N GLU A 314 10.05 -14.74 -1.12
CA GLU A 314 10.93 -15.59 -0.31
C GLU A 314 11.64 -16.69 -1.14
N ALA A 315 11.02 -17.20 -2.19
CA ALA A 315 11.61 -18.26 -3.03
C ALA A 315 12.51 -17.75 -4.17
N GLY A 316 12.54 -16.41 -4.38
CA GLY A 316 13.36 -15.82 -5.44
C GLY A 316 12.80 -16.01 -6.85
N TYR A 317 11.48 -16.04 -6.99
CA TYR A 317 10.78 -16.17 -8.28
C TYR A 317 10.53 -14.82 -8.96
N THR A 318 10.64 -13.73 -8.20
CA THR A 318 10.48 -12.36 -8.71
C THR A 318 11.81 -11.81 -9.23
N PRO A 319 11.79 -10.74 -10.03
CA PRO A 319 12.98 -9.93 -10.30
C PRO A 319 13.62 -9.39 -9.03
N LEU A 320 14.90 -9.04 -9.12
CA LEU A 320 15.57 -8.23 -8.11
C LEU A 320 15.19 -6.76 -8.31
N LEU A 321 14.70 -6.13 -7.25
CA LEU A 321 14.25 -4.73 -7.25
C LEU A 321 15.17 -3.89 -6.37
N PRO A 322 15.57 -2.66 -6.79
CA PRO A 322 16.31 -1.73 -5.93
C PRO A 322 15.35 -1.15 -4.88
N MET A 323 15.57 -1.49 -3.62
CA MET A 323 14.66 -1.15 -2.54
C MET A 323 15.37 -0.89 -1.20
N PHE A 324 14.77 -0.10 -0.34
CA PHE A 324 15.07 -0.19 1.08
C PHE A 324 14.44 -1.47 1.62
N THR A 325 15.26 -2.36 2.15
CA THR A 325 14.86 -3.72 2.57
C THR A 325 15.43 -4.12 3.92
N LEU A 326 14.74 -5.05 4.57
CA LEU A 326 15.19 -5.78 5.74
C LEU A 326 15.73 -7.18 5.38
N GLY A 327 15.72 -7.51 4.04
CA GLY A 327 16.03 -8.83 3.49
C GLY A 327 14.76 -9.66 3.24
N HIS A 328 14.67 -10.31 2.07
CA HIS A 328 13.46 -11.07 1.65
C HIS A 328 13.12 -12.25 2.55
N ASN A 329 14.07 -12.74 3.36
CA ASN A 329 13.85 -13.77 4.39
C ASN A 329 13.41 -13.19 5.75
N PHE A 330 13.32 -11.86 5.88
CA PHE A 330 12.87 -11.22 7.12
C PHE A 330 11.42 -11.63 7.44
N LYS A 331 11.20 -12.17 8.63
CA LYS A 331 9.87 -12.58 9.11
C LYS A 331 9.31 -11.50 10.04
N PRO A 332 8.40 -10.63 9.55
CA PRO A 332 7.78 -9.60 10.38
C PRO A 332 6.96 -10.23 11.52
N SER A 333 7.01 -9.62 12.71
CA SER A 333 6.20 -10.01 13.85
C SER A 333 4.70 -10.00 13.54
N ASN A 334 3.92 -10.75 14.30
CA ASN A 334 2.48 -10.97 14.05
C ASN A 334 1.61 -9.80 14.53
N ILE A 335 1.97 -8.57 14.14
CA ILE A 335 1.13 -7.39 14.37
C ILE A 335 -0.17 -7.47 13.57
N HIS A 336 -1.21 -6.81 14.06
CA HIS A 336 -2.54 -6.83 13.46
C HIS A 336 -2.68 -5.97 12.20
N ALA A 337 -1.70 -5.13 11.88
CA ALA A 337 -1.59 -4.39 10.61
C ALA A 337 -0.93 -5.27 9.51
N GLY A 338 -1.56 -6.37 9.15
CA GLY A 338 -1.02 -7.38 8.22
C GLY A 338 -0.63 -6.84 6.84
N GLY A 339 -1.29 -5.78 6.37
CA GLY A 339 -0.97 -5.11 5.10
C GLY A 339 0.34 -4.31 5.11
N LEU A 340 0.96 -4.08 6.27
CA LEU A 340 2.22 -3.37 6.40
C LEU A 340 3.42 -4.30 6.66
N ARG A 341 3.18 -5.61 6.77
CA ARG A 341 4.20 -6.63 7.09
C ARG A 341 4.94 -7.10 5.82
N TYR A 342 5.63 -6.17 5.17
CA TYR A 342 6.44 -6.44 3.96
C TYR A 342 7.86 -5.94 4.16
N HIS A 343 8.85 -6.75 3.79
CA HIS A 343 10.27 -6.52 4.07
C HIS A 343 10.88 -5.36 3.29
N GLY A 344 10.30 -4.97 2.14
CA GLY A 344 10.86 -4.00 1.21
C GLY A 344 9.96 -2.81 0.91
N ALA A 345 10.53 -1.78 0.31
CA ALA A 345 9.84 -0.58 -0.17
C ALA A 345 9.89 -0.52 -1.70
N GLY A 346 8.83 -0.02 -2.34
CA GLY A 346 8.76 0.16 -3.79
C GLY A 346 9.92 1.00 -4.34
N MET A 347 10.30 0.77 -5.59
CA MET A 347 11.48 1.38 -6.22
C MET A 347 11.42 2.91 -6.22
N ILE A 348 10.30 3.52 -6.64
CA ILE A 348 10.12 4.97 -6.63
C ILE A 348 10.28 5.51 -5.21
N VAL A 349 9.59 4.93 -4.23
CA VAL A 349 9.63 5.40 -2.84
C VAL A 349 11.03 5.25 -2.25
N SER A 350 11.72 4.16 -2.57
CA SER A 350 13.10 3.95 -2.14
C SER A 350 14.05 5.01 -2.71
N GLN A 351 13.87 5.40 -3.98
CA GLN A 351 14.66 6.49 -4.56
C GLN A 351 14.32 7.84 -3.92
N LEU A 352 13.03 8.14 -3.71
CA LEU A 352 12.60 9.38 -3.04
C LEU A 352 13.15 9.51 -1.62
N LEU A 353 13.18 8.41 -0.85
CA LEU A 353 13.77 8.38 0.49
C LEU A 353 15.28 8.61 0.43
N LYS A 354 15.98 7.95 -0.50
CA LYS A 354 17.42 8.11 -0.73
C LYS A 354 17.79 9.56 -1.10
N ASP A 355 16.92 10.23 -1.87
CA ASP A 355 17.13 11.62 -2.29
C ASP A 355 16.69 12.65 -1.23
N GLY A 356 16.19 12.20 -0.06
CA GLY A 356 15.77 13.07 1.03
C GLY A 356 14.48 13.85 0.75
N LEU A 357 13.66 13.38 -0.21
CA LEU A 357 12.40 14.02 -0.60
C LEU A 357 11.21 13.57 0.28
N MET A 358 11.43 12.60 1.12
CA MET A 358 10.48 12.10 2.13
C MET A 358 11.22 11.55 3.34
N ARG A 359 10.50 11.28 4.43
CA ARG A 359 11.03 10.55 5.58
C ARG A 359 10.11 9.43 6.03
N GLY A 360 10.69 8.37 6.60
CA GLY A 360 10.00 7.33 7.33
C GLY A 360 9.83 7.70 8.80
N VAL A 361 8.76 7.20 9.42
CA VAL A 361 8.59 7.14 10.87
C VAL A 361 8.04 5.80 11.26
N ASP A 362 8.58 5.20 12.31
CA ASP A 362 8.13 3.94 12.86
C ASP A 362 7.17 4.15 14.04
N ILE A 363 6.12 3.34 14.09
CA ILE A 363 5.05 3.47 15.08
C ILE A 363 4.82 2.12 15.76
N PRO A 364 4.89 2.06 17.11
CA PRO A 364 4.57 0.86 17.88
C PRO A 364 3.09 0.47 17.78
N GLN A 365 2.79 -0.83 17.80
CA GLN A 365 1.43 -1.33 17.63
C GLN A 365 0.43 -0.74 18.64
N LEU A 366 0.78 -0.66 19.91
CA LEU A 366 -0.15 -0.13 20.94
C LEU A 366 -0.49 1.33 20.68
N GLU A 367 0.47 2.15 20.29
CA GLU A 367 0.25 3.55 19.93
C GLU A 367 -0.69 3.68 18.72
N THR A 368 -0.58 2.78 17.72
CA THR A 368 -1.49 2.81 16.57
C THR A 368 -2.92 2.53 16.97
N PHE A 369 -3.18 1.57 17.87
CA PHE A 369 -4.52 1.29 18.35
C PHE A 369 -5.08 2.40 19.26
N GLU A 370 -4.24 3.01 20.10
CA GLU A 370 -4.63 4.20 20.88
C GLU A 370 -5.08 5.34 19.96
N ALA A 371 -4.30 5.62 18.92
CA ALA A 371 -4.62 6.62 17.91
C ALA A 371 -5.91 6.28 17.14
N GLY A 372 -6.08 5.02 16.75
CA GLY A 372 -7.29 4.52 16.07
C GLY A 372 -8.53 4.64 16.93
N MET A 373 -8.43 4.32 18.24
CA MET A 373 -9.53 4.48 19.20
C MET A 373 -9.89 5.95 19.42
N LEU A 374 -8.90 6.84 19.51
CA LEU A 374 -9.15 8.28 19.61
C LEU A 374 -9.87 8.78 18.35
N PHE A 375 -9.37 8.44 17.17
CA PHE A 375 -9.97 8.82 15.89
C PHE A 375 -11.42 8.31 15.75
N ALA A 376 -11.66 7.05 16.12
CA ALA A 376 -13.01 6.49 16.09
C ALA A 376 -13.99 7.23 17.01
N ARG A 377 -13.53 7.67 18.18
CA ARG A 377 -14.36 8.40 19.16
C ARG A 377 -14.59 9.86 18.76
N THR A 378 -13.70 10.46 17.98
CA THR A 378 -13.82 11.85 17.54
C THR A 378 -14.52 11.97 16.19
N GLU A 379 -14.11 11.17 15.20
CA GLU A 379 -14.60 11.28 13.82
C GLU A 379 -15.65 10.23 13.43
N GLY A 380 -15.96 9.26 14.32
CA GLY A 380 -17.02 8.26 14.10
C GLY A 380 -16.67 7.17 13.10
N ILE A 381 -15.39 7.04 12.71
CA ILE A 381 -14.90 6.05 11.75
C ILE A 381 -13.90 5.13 12.45
N ILE A 382 -14.14 3.82 12.46
CA ILE A 382 -13.19 2.83 12.95
C ILE A 382 -12.17 2.58 11.83
N PRO A 383 -10.89 3.01 11.96
CA PRO A 383 -9.91 2.86 10.90
C PRO A 383 -9.36 1.42 10.85
N ALA A 384 -8.88 1.00 9.66
CA ALA A 384 -8.09 -0.23 9.57
C ALA A 384 -6.81 -0.10 10.43
N PRO A 385 -6.32 -1.18 11.05
CA PRO A 385 -5.06 -1.15 11.83
C PRO A 385 -3.87 -0.59 11.04
N GLU A 386 -3.86 -0.78 9.74
CA GLU A 386 -2.90 -0.16 8.83
C GLU A 386 -3.02 1.37 8.84
N SER A 387 -4.25 1.90 8.69
CA SER A 387 -4.52 3.34 8.67
C SER A 387 -4.19 4.02 10.00
N CYS A 388 -4.27 3.27 11.11
CA CYS A 388 -3.92 3.77 12.44
C CYS A 388 -2.47 4.27 12.54
N HIS A 389 -1.55 3.76 11.70
CA HIS A 389 -0.17 4.26 11.64
C HIS A 389 -0.11 5.69 11.13
N ALA A 390 -0.86 6.01 10.08
CA ALA A 390 -0.95 7.37 9.56
C ALA A 390 -1.62 8.32 10.57
N ILE A 391 -2.66 7.85 11.27
CA ILE A 391 -3.33 8.62 12.31
C ILE A 391 -2.38 8.90 13.48
N ALA A 392 -1.63 7.90 13.96
CA ALA A 392 -0.66 8.06 15.02
C ALA A 392 0.45 9.05 14.64
N ALA A 393 1.00 8.95 13.42
CA ALA A 393 1.96 9.91 12.92
C ALA A 393 1.38 11.33 12.84
N THR A 394 0.13 11.47 12.38
CA THR A 394 -0.59 12.75 12.34
C THR A 394 -0.76 13.33 13.75
N ILE A 395 -1.13 12.52 14.74
CA ILE A 395 -1.26 12.94 16.14
C ILE A 395 0.09 13.39 16.72
N ARG A 396 1.19 12.69 16.39
CA ARG A 396 2.55 13.11 16.78
C ARG A 396 2.89 14.51 16.24
N GLU A 397 2.63 14.75 14.96
CA GLU A 397 2.91 16.06 14.32
C GLU A 397 1.97 17.16 14.86
N ALA A 398 0.68 16.88 15.06
CA ALA A 398 -0.27 17.81 15.64
C ALA A 398 0.08 18.19 17.09
N LYS A 399 0.64 17.27 17.89
CA LYS A 399 1.15 17.56 19.23
C LYS A 399 2.36 18.50 19.19
N LYS A 400 3.27 18.32 18.21
CA LYS A 400 4.38 19.25 18.00
C LYS A 400 3.87 20.67 17.66
N CYS A 401 2.86 20.78 16.79
CA CYS A 401 2.22 22.05 16.51
C CYS A 401 1.63 22.72 17.79
N LYS A 402 1.04 21.92 18.69
CA LYS A 402 0.57 22.43 19.99
C LYS A 402 1.72 22.95 20.86
N GLU A 403 2.84 22.25 20.91
CA GLU A 403 4.02 22.61 21.70
C GLU A 403 4.70 23.88 21.19
N THR A 404 4.78 24.03 19.86
CA THR A 404 5.43 25.16 19.19
C THR A 404 4.50 26.35 18.97
N GLY A 405 3.18 26.15 19.02
CA GLY A 405 2.17 27.15 18.65
C GLY A 405 2.06 27.37 17.13
N GLU A 406 2.71 26.55 16.31
CA GLU A 406 2.66 26.65 14.84
C GLU A 406 1.34 26.11 14.30
N GLU A 407 0.67 26.91 13.47
CA GLU A 407 -0.48 26.47 12.68
C GLU A 407 0.01 25.82 11.39
N LYS A 408 -0.22 24.51 11.23
CA LYS A 408 0.13 23.75 10.01
C LYS A 408 -1.07 22.98 9.49
N VAL A 409 -1.12 22.81 8.17
CA VAL A 409 -2.11 21.99 7.50
C VAL A 409 -1.54 20.58 7.31
N ILE A 410 -2.16 19.60 7.93
CA ILE A 410 -1.76 18.20 7.89
C ILE A 410 -2.82 17.42 7.11
N LEU A 411 -2.42 16.82 5.98
CA LEU A 411 -3.26 15.92 5.19
C LEU A 411 -2.79 14.48 5.39
N PHE A 412 -3.68 13.58 5.79
CA PHE A 412 -3.34 12.16 5.79
C PHE A 412 -4.32 11.31 4.96
N ASN A 413 -3.87 10.14 4.50
CA ASN A 413 -4.74 9.20 3.80
C ASN A 413 -5.32 8.17 4.78
N LEU A 414 -6.64 8.17 4.95
CA LEU A 414 -7.38 7.12 5.64
C LEU A 414 -7.59 5.95 4.67
N SER A 415 -6.62 5.07 4.61
CA SER A 415 -6.47 4.03 3.58
C SER A 415 -7.56 2.97 3.57
N GLY A 416 -8.25 2.76 4.70
CA GLY A 416 -9.34 1.82 4.81
C GLY A 416 -10.03 1.83 6.19
N HIS A 417 -11.24 1.22 6.27
CA HIS A 417 -11.97 1.03 7.53
C HIS A 417 -11.61 -0.28 8.23
N GLY A 418 -11.84 -0.32 9.54
CA GLY A 418 -11.57 -1.46 10.42
C GLY A 418 -12.78 -2.33 10.78
N LEU A 419 -13.94 -2.17 10.13
CA LEU A 419 -15.16 -2.92 10.48
C LEU A 419 -15.01 -4.43 10.36
N ILE A 420 -14.07 -4.91 9.54
CA ILE A 420 -13.75 -6.34 9.40
C ILE A 420 -12.57 -6.73 10.32
N ASP A 421 -11.96 -5.76 10.97
CA ASP A 421 -10.80 -5.94 11.85
C ASP A 421 -11.19 -5.86 13.35
N MET A 422 -12.49 -5.95 13.68
CA MET A 422 -12.98 -5.82 15.06
C MET A 422 -12.32 -6.79 16.05
N PRO A 423 -11.96 -8.04 15.69
CA PRO A 423 -11.21 -8.91 16.61
C PRO A 423 -9.87 -8.31 17.08
N SER A 424 -9.23 -7.49 16.24
CA SER A 424 -8.00 -6.78 16.61
C SER A 424 -8.26 -5.67 17.64
N TYR A 425 -9.35 -4.94 17.49
CA TYR A 425 -9.79 -3.94 18.45
C TYR A 425 -10.23 -4.57 19.78
N ASP A 426 -10.93 -5.70 19.73
CA ASP A 426 -11.29 -6.47 20.93
C ASP A 426 -10.06 -6.91 21.71
N SER A 427 -9.02 -7.42 21.01
CA SER A 427 -7.75 -7.79 21.62
C SER A 427 -7.04 -6.61 22.27
N PHE A 428 -7.07 -5.42 21.61
CA PHE A 428 -6.52 -4.20 22.20
C PHE A 428 -7.27 -3.77 23.47
N ILE A 429 -8.61 -3.75 23.42
CA ILE A 429 -9.47 -3.35 24.55
C ILE A 429 -9.28 -4.29 25.75
N LYS A 430 -9.05 -5.59 25.51
CA LYS A 430 -8.77 -6.60 26.55
C LYS A 430 -7.35 -6.51 27.10
N GLY A 431 -6.44 -5.78 26.47
CA GLY A 431 -5.02 -5.72 26.84
C GLY A 431 -4.20 -6.92 26.38
N ASP A 432 -4.69 -7.67 25.38
CA ASP A 432 -4.00 -8.85 24.84
C ASP A 432 -2.94 -8.49 23.79
N LEU A 433 -2.93 -7.24 23.26
CA LEU A 433 -1.93 -6.79 22.32
C LEU A 433 -0.65 -6.33 23.03
N GLN A 434 0.48 -6.50 22.36
CA GLN A 434 1.80 -6.05 22.81
C GLN A 434 2.59 -5.40 21.69
N ASN A 435 3.58 -4.61 22.03
CA ASN A 435 4.60 -4.17 21.08
C ASN A 435 5.60 -5.30 20.81
N TYR A 436 6.18 -5.29 19.61
CA TYR A 436 7.20 -6.26 19.20
C TYR A 436 8.50 -5.52 18.93
N THR A 437 9.59 -6.05 19.48
CA THR A 437 10.91 -5.48 19.26
C THR A 437 11.62 -6.21 18.13
N VAL A 438 12.15 -5.44 17.18
CA VAL A 438 13.08 -5.93 16.14
C VAL A 438 14.45 -5.39 16.50
N THR A 439 15.42 -6.28 16.77
CA THR A 439 16.78 -5.87 17.15
C THR A 439 17.64 -5.59 15.92
N ASP A 440 18.72 -4.83 16.10
CA ASP A 440 19.67 -4.55 15.01
C ASP A 440 20.38 -5.83 14.55
N GLU A 441 20.60 -6.77 15.46
CA GLU A 441 21.18 -8.09 15.14
C GLU A 441 20.25 -8.90 14.23
N MET A 442 18.93 -8.88 14.48
CA MET A 442 17.95 -9.56 13.61
C MET A 442 17.96 -8.96 12.19
N ILE A 443 18.00 -7.65 12.08
CA ILE A 443 18.07 -6.97 10.79
C ILE A 443 19.39 -7.31 10.09
N ALA A 444 20.52 -7.17 10.79
CA ALA A 444 21.85 -7.44 10.24
C ALA A 444 21.99 -8.89 9.75
N ALA A 445 21.45 -9.86 10.50
CA ALA A 445 21.47 -11.27 10.10
C ALA A 445 20.73 -11.52 8.78
N ASN A 446 19.53 -10.91 8.60
CA ASN A 446 18.78 -11.03 7.36
C ASN A 446 19.46 -10.31 6.18
N LEU A 447 20.03 -9.12 6.41
CA LEU A 447 20.74 -8.36 5.37
C LEU A 447 22.04 -9.05 4.95
N ALA A 448 22.76 -9.74 5.86
CA ALA A 448 23.96 -10.50 5.54
C ALA A 448 23.70 -11.68 4.58
N GLU A 449 22.46 -12.16 4.48
CA GLU A 449 22.10 -13.19 3.51
C GLU A 449 22.11 -12.65 2.07
N LEU A 450 21.86 -11.36 1.88
CA LEU A 450 21.89 -10.71 0.57
C LEU A 450 23.32 -10.63 0.00
N ASP A 451 24.37 -10.67 0.85
CA ASP A 451 25.76 -10.66 0.41
C ASP A 451 26.20 -12.00 -0.21
N LYS A 452 25.35 -13.04 -0.11
CA LYS A 452 25.62 -14.38 -0.66
C LYS A 452 24.98 -14.59 -2.04
N GLN A 453 24.24 -13.60 -2.55
CA GLN A 453 23.54 -13.60 -3.84
C GLN A 453 24.35 -12.83 -4.91
#